data_1709699771e0c6a6cd01821f78c4171f
#
_entry.id   1709699771e0c6a6cd01821f78c4171f
#
_cell.length_a   1.000
_cell.length_b   1.000
_cell.length_c   1.000
_cell.angle_alpha   90.00
_cell.angle_beta   90.00
_cell.angle_gamma   90.00
#
_symmetry.space_group_name_H-M   'P 1'
#
loop_
_entity.id
_entity.type
_entity.pdbx_description
1 polymer ?
#
loop_
_entity_poly.entity_id
_entity_poly.type
_entity_poly.pdbx_seq_one_letter_code
_entity_poly.pdbx_strand_id
1 'polypeptide(L)'
;MVRWIRTAQIAIGKAMPAIGWSKEIAEFVKKYEGVSSVDVFLDIFGELGTIRWIVDYEDLATLEKVEKQLMEDQEYWQRLEKAKEFFVESKAYDIVMRSI
;
A
#
# COMPACT_ATOMS: atom_id res chain seq x y z
N MET A 1 -5.35 -18.07 -1.01
CA MET A 1 -5.10 -16.66 -1.32
C MET A 1 -4.58 -15.95 -0.07
N VAL A 2 -3.64 -15.08 -0.23
CA VAL A 2 -3.06 -14.27 0.85
C VAL A 2 -3.30 -12.80 0.53
N ARG A 3 -3.72 -12.03 1.53
CA ARG A 3 -4.04 -10.61 1.39
C ARG A 3 -3.17 -9.79 2.32
N TRP A 4 -2.47 -8.82 1.76
CA TRP A 4 -1.72 -7.84 2.52
C TRP A 4 -2.52 -6.54 2.53
N ILE A 5 -2.77 -6.00 3.72
CA ILE A 5 -3.44 -4.71 3.87
C ILE A 5 -2.49 -3.77 4.59
N ARG A 6 -2.12 -2.70 3.92
CA ARG A 6 -1.40 -1.59 4.55
C ARG A 6 -2.38 -0.48 4.83
N THR A 7 -2.43 -0.04 6.08
CA THR A 7 -3.28 1.06 6.52
C THR A 7 -2.41 2.24 6.89
N ALA A 8 -2.80 3.43 6.48
CA ALA A 8 -2.12 4.67 6.86
C ALA A 8 -3.14 5.78 7.08
N GLN A 9 -2.72 6.83 7.74
CA GLN A 9 -3.54 8.02 7.95
C GLN A 9 -2.95 9.17 7.15
N ILE A 10 -3.78 9.81 6.35
CA ILE A 10 -3.39 10.99 5.57
C ILE A 10 -3.23 12.17 6.52
N ALA A 11 -2.14 12.91 6.38
CA ALA A 11 -1.91 14.12 7.16
C ALA A 11 -2.92 15.21 6.78
N ILE A 12 -3.32 16.02 7.77
CA ILE A 12 -4.27 17.11 7.56
C ILE A 12 -3.75 18.04 6.47
N GLY A 13 -4.63 18.36 5.51
CA GLY A 13 -4.30 19.23 4.38
C GLY A 13 -3.59 18.55 3.22
N LYS A 14 -3.33 17.24 3.32
CA LYS A 14 -2.61 16.49 2.29
C LYS A 14 -3.48 15.50 1.52
N ALA A 15 -4.81 15.60 1.62
CA ALA A 15 -5.72 14.63 1.02
C ALA A 15 -5.52 14.46 -0.49
N MET A 16 -5.48 15.56 -1.24
CA MET A 16 -5.37 15.48 -2.70
C MET A 16 -4.05 14.86 -3.16
N PRO A 17 -2.88 15.33 -2.70
CA PRO A 17 -1.63 14.71 -3.13
C PRO A 17 -1.48 13.28 -2.62
N ALA A 18 -1.99 12.96 -1.42
CA ALA A 18 -1.94 11.60 -0.88
C ALA A 18 -2.76 10.62 -1.70
N ILE A 19 -3.99 11.01 -2.08
CA ILE A 19 -4.86 10.16 -2.91
C ILE A 19 -4.25 9.94 -4.29
N GLY A 20 -3.74 10.98 -4.92
CA GLY A 20 -3.08 10.86 -6.21
C GLY A 20 -1.88 9.94 -6.16
N TRP A 21 -1.01 10.13 -5.18
CA TRP A 21 0.16 9.27 -4.96
C TRP A 21 -0.25 7.82 -4.69
N SER A 22 -1.31 7.62 -3.89
CA SER A 22 -1.78 6.27 -3.54
C SER A 22 -2.21 5.47 -4.76
N LYS A 23 -2.86 6.13 -5.72
CA LYS A 23 -3.22 5.50 -6.99
C LYS A 23 -2.00 5.16 -7.82
N GLU A 24 -1.02 6.05 -7.86
CA GLU A 24 0.21 5.83 -8.62
C GLU A 24 1.03 4.67 -8.06
N ILE A 25 1.20 4.58 -6.74
CA ILE A 25 1.95 3.48 -6.14
C ILE A 25 1.22 2.14 -6.32
N ALA A 26 -0.11 2.15 -6.30
CA ALA A 26 -0.90 0.95 -6.58
C ALA A 26 -0.65 0.44 -8.00
N GLU A 27 -0.65 1.32 -8.99
CA GLU A 27 -0.35 0.95 -10.36
C GLU A 27 1.09 0.43 -10.53
N PHE A 28 2.04 1.03 -9.81
CA PHE A 28 3.42 0.59 -9.83
C PHE A 28 3.56 -0.83 -9.28
N VAL A 29 2.97 -1.11 -8.11
CA VAL A 29 3.04 -2.43 -7.47
C VAL A 29 2.30 -3.48 -8.29
N LYS A 30 1.18 -3.11 -8.89
CA LYS A 30 0.36 -4.01 -9.71
C LYS A 30 1.11 -4.62 -10.89
N LYS A 31 2.14 -3.95 -11.39
CA LYS A 31 2.95 -4.43 -12.52
C LYS A 31 3.92 -5.54 -12.13
N TYR A 32 4.17 -5.76 -10.84
CA TYR A 32 5.05 -6.84 -10.41
C TYR A 32 4.41 -8.19 -10.68
N GLU A 33 5.20 -9.09 -11.25
CA GLU A 33 4.75 -10.47 -11.47
C GLU A 33 4.47 -11.13 -10.12
N GLY A 34 3.33 -11.77 -10.01
CA GLY A 34 2.89 -12.42 -8.77
C GLY A 34 1.83 -11.65 -8.01
N VAL A 35 1.66 -10.35 -8.30
CA VAL A 35 0.59 -9.55 -7.72
C VAL A 35 -0.71 -9.85 -8.44
N SER A 36 -1.70 -10.38 -7.73
CA SER A 36 -3.00 -10.71 -8.33
C SER A 36 -3.87 -9.48 -8.51
N SER A 37 -3.90 -8.61 -7.51
CA SER A 37 -4.65 -7.35 -7.56
C SER A 37 -4.12 -6.36 -6.54
N VAL A 38 -4.33 -5.08 -6.82
CA VAL A 38 -4.06 -3.98 -5.87
C VAL A 38 -5.25 -3.05 -5.91
N ASP A 39 -5.86 -2.83 -4.75
CA ASP A 39 -6.98 -1.91 -4.59
C ASP A 39 -6.67 -0.90 -3.51
N VAL A 40 -7.16 0.32 -3.69
CA VAL A 40 -6.99 1.41 -2.72
C VAL A 40 -8.36 1.85 -2.25
N PHE A 41 -8.54 1.91 -0.93
CA PHE A 41 -9.79 2.34 -0.30
C PHE A 41 -9.53 3.47 0.67
N LEU A 42 -10.47 4.40 0.72
CA LEU A 42 -10.51 5.45 1.73
C LEU A 42 -11.70 5.17 2.63
N ASP A 43 -11.49 5.14 3.94
CA ASP A 43 -12.58 4.90 4.88
C ASP A 43 -13.57 6.07 4.81
N ILE A 44 -14.87 5.77 4.64
CA ILE A 44 -15.93 6.78 4.65
C ILE A 44 -16.27 7.16 6.09
N PHE A 45 -16.33 6.15 6.97
CA PHE A 45 -16.57 6.32 8.39
C PHE A 45 -15.41 5.72 9.17
N GLY A 46 -15.17 6.19 10.36
CA GLY A 46 -14.07 5.78 11.19
C GLY A 46 -13.10 6.93 11.42
N GLU A 47 -11.83 6.64 11.58
CA GLU A 47 -10.81 7.67 11.78
C GLU A 47 -10.60 8.44 10.48
N LEU A 48 -10.66 9.78 10.58
CA LEU A 48 -10.57 10.67 9.42
C LEU A 48 -9.24 10.48 8.67
N GLY A 49 -9.34 10.31 7.35
CA GLY A 49 -8.15 10.22 6.50
C GLY A 49 -7.51 8.83 6.47
N THR A 50 -8.18 7.80 6.95
CA THR A 50 -7.66 6.44 6.89
C THR A 50 -7.73 5.91 5.46
N ILE A 51 -6.59 5.50 4.92
CA ILE A 51 -6.46 4.93 3.59
C ILE A 51 -5.86 3.54 3.68
N ARG A 52 -6.29 2.63 2.80
CA ARG A 52 -5.83 1.24 2.80
C ARG A 52 -5.47 0.81 1.40
N TRP A 53 -4.32 0.14 1.30
CA TRP A 53 -3.90 -0.57 0.08
C TRP A 53 -4.09 -2.05 0.35
N ILE A 54 -4.84 -2.72 -0.51
CA ILE A 54 -5.12 -4.15 -0.40
C ILE A 54 -4.46 -4.84 -1.58
N VAL A 55 -3.49 -5.70 -1.27
CA VAL A 55 -2.72 -6.42 -2.29
C VAL A 55 -2.96 -7.91 -2.10
N ASP A 56 -3.44 -8.56 -3.14
CA ASP A 56 -3.71 -9.99 -3.12
C ASP A 56 -2.65 -10.78 -3.87
N TYR A 57 -2.29 -11.91 -3.31
CA TYR A 57 -1.32 -12.87 -3.86
C TYR A 57 -1.93 -14.27 -3.82
N GLU A 58 -1.47 -15.14 -4.69
CA GLU A 58 -1.93 -16.53 -4.70
C GLU A 58 -1.57 -17.25 -3.41
N ASP A 59 -0.34 -17.06 -2.94
CA ASP A 59 0.17 -17.70 -1.72
C ASP A 59 1.22 -16.84 -1.03
N LEU A 60 1.64 -17.27 0.16
CA LEU A 60 2.60 -16.54 0.97
C LEU A 60 3.99 -16.48 0.32
N ALA A 61 4.41 -17.55 -0.35
CA ALA A 61 5.71 -17.58 -1.02
C ALA A 61 5.79 -16.49 -2.11
N THR A 62 4.71 -16.30 -2.85
CA THR A 62 4.62 -15.25 -3.87
C THR A 62 4.69 -13.86 -3.24
N LEU A 63 3.97 -13.65 -2.13
CA LEU A 63 4.04 -12.39 -1.38
C LEU A 63 5.47 -12.08 -0.96
N GLU A 64 6.16 -13.05 -0.36
CA GLU A 64 7.53 -12.86 0.12
C GLU A 64 8.49 -12.54 -1.02
N LYS A 65 8.31 -13.20 -2.16
CA LYS A 65 9.13 -12.94 -3.35
C LYS A 65 8.96 -11.52 -3.87
N VAL A 66 7.70 -11.07 -3.99
CA VAL A 66 7.40 -9.71 -4.45
C VAL A 66 7.91 -8.67 -3.46
N GLU A 67 7.71 -8.89 -2.16
CA GLU A 67 8.22 -7.99 -1.13
C GLU A 67 9.73 -7.84 -1.22
N LYS A 68 10.44 -8.95 -1.39
CA LYS A 68 11.90 -8.90 -1.55
C LYS A 68 12.31 -8.07 -2.77
N GLN A 69 11.61 -8.25 -3.89
CA GLN A 69 11.88 -7.47 -5.09
C GLN A 69 11.62 -5.98 -4.89
N LEU A 70 10.55 -5.63 -4.19
CA LEU A 70 10.23 -4.23 -3.87
C LEU A 70 11.30 -3.61 -2.97
N MET A 71 11.77 -4.36 -1.97
CA MET A 71 12.82 -3.87 -1.07
C MET A 71 14.13 -3.57 -1.81
N GLU A 72 14.38 -4.24 -2.92
CA GLU A 72 15.58 -4.06 -3.74
C GLU A 72 15.38 -3.07 -4.89
N ASP A 73 14.16 -2.56 -5.08
CA ASP A 73 13.82 -1.67 -6.18
C ASP A 73 13.99 -0.21 -5.77
N GLN A 74 14.99 0.46 -6.36
CA GLN A 74 15.28 1.87 -6.05
C GLN A 74 14.11 2.79 -6.41
N GLU A 75 13.39 2.51 -7.50
CA GLU A 75 12.26 3.32 -7.92
C GLU A 75 11.14 3.26 -6.87
N TYR A 76 10.91 2.09 -6.28
CA TYR A 76 9.94 1.94 -5.19
C TYR A 76 10.29 2.87 -4.01
N TRP A 77 11.55 2.85 -3.58
CA TRP A 77 12.00 3.70 -2.47
C TRP A 77 11.93 5.17 -2.80
N GLN A 78 12.25 5.57 -4.03
CA GLN A 78 12.12 6.95 -4.47
C GLN A 78 10.67 7.42 -4.43
N ARG A 79 9.73 6.55 -4.82
CA ARG A 79 8.30 6.86 -4.74
C ARG A 79 7.83 7.00 -3.29
N LEU A 80 8.30 6.14 -2.40
CA LEU A 80 7.98 6.26 -0.96
C LEU A 80 8.53 7.56 -0.37
N GLU A 81 9.73 7.95 -0.74
CA GLU A 81 10.34 9.19 -0.25
C GLU A 81 9.51 10.42 -0.61
N LYS A 82 8.93 10.45 -1.80
CA LYS A 82 8.07 11.56 -2.24
C LYS A 82 6.81 11.69 -1.38
N ALA A 83 6.37 10.62 -0.77
CA ALA A 83 5.11 10.57 -0.05
C ALA A 83 5.24 10.75 1.47
N LYS A 84 6.45 10.85 1.98
CA LYS A 84 6.68 10.85 3.44
C LYS A 84 5.92 11.93 4.20
N GLU A 85 5.66 13.07 3.56
CA GLU A 85 4.94 14.19 4.19
C GLU A 85 3.42 14.08 4.06
N PHE A 86 2.94 13.12 3.27
CA PHE A 86 1.49 12.96 3.03
C PHE A 86 0.79 12.17 4.14
N PHE A 87 1.55 11.44 4.94
CA PHE A 87 0.99 10.50 5.91
C PHE A 87 1.54 10.74 7.30
N VAL A 88 0.74 10.37 8.31
CA VAL A 88 1.14 10.45 9.71
C VAL A 88 2.00 9.23 10.02
N GLU A 89 3.28 9.43 10.29
CA GLU A 89 4.28 8.36 10.42
C GLU A 89 3.90 7.29 11.45
N SER A 90 3.39 7.68 12.59
CA SER A 90 3.09 6.74 13.68
C SER A 90 1.79 5.94 13.49
N LYS A 91 1.06 6.17 12.40
CA LYS A 91 -0.27 5.57 12.19
C LYS A 91 -0.30 4.49 11.12
N ALA A 92 0.85 4.17 10.51
CA ALA A 92 0.91 3.14 9.46
C ALA A 92 1.12 1.76 10.08
N TYR A 93 0.41 0.77 9.55
CA TYR A 93 0.61 -0.62 9.95
C TYR A 93 0.14 -1.58 8.86
N ASP A 94 0.65 -2.80 8.91
CA ASP A 94 0.33 -3.85 7.96
C ASP A 94 -0.35 -5.03 8.64
N ILE A 95 -1.26 -5.66 7.91
CA ILE A 95 -1.88 -6.92 8.29
C ILE A 95 -1.76 -7.86 7.09
N VAL A 96 -1.39 -9.10 7.35
CA VAL A 96 -1.37 -10.15 6.33
C VAL A 96 -2.35 -11.24 6.75
N MET A 97 -3.27 -11.60 5.86
CA MET A 97 -4.33 -12.56 6.13
C MET A 97 -4.30 -13.69 5.10
N ARG A 98 -4.71 -14.87 5.52
CA ARG A 98 -4.86 -16.02 4.62
C ARG A 98 -6.33 -16.40 4.55
N SER A 99 -6.83 -16.66 3.32
CA SER A 99 -8.17 -17.20 3.14
C SER A 99 -8.25 -18.62 3.70
N ILE A 100 -9.38 -18.96 4.25
CA ILE A 100 -9.61 -20.30 4.83
C ILE A 100 -10.56 -21.13 3.97
#